data_0c3cd6f0d3a4adff9872252ad8f01d99
#
_entry.id   0c3cd6f0d3a4adff9872252ad8f01d99
#
_cell.length_a   1.000
_cell.length_b   1.000
_cell.length_c   1.000
_cell.angle_alpha   90.00
_cell.angle_beta   90.00
_cell.angle_gamma   90.00
#
_symmetry.space_group_name_H-M   'P 1'
#
loop_
_entity.id
_entity.type
_entity.pdbx_description
1 polymer ?
#
loop_
_entity_poly.entity_id
_entity_poly.type
_entity_poly.pdbx_seq_one_letter_code
_entity_poly.pdbx_strand_id
1 'polypeptide(L)'
;RDQPRSRGLGDVYKRQLDYNVVIQDESYTYYNDILPLQKDAPLQKDDDWNSEVDSIEKIITHCSEEELKTAVLNMLEHLHEAHYNLNEYQIVILEISFSLARLYKKYQITSDKEFAGSKKMAVKILSLNTGEELDNWLINYFQLMRTLIQKKQVDNNVILAENAKKLVEEHFREPDLSVESICKELHVSSSYFSKIFKQETETTFLNYLISRRM
;
A
#
# COMPACT_ATOMS: atom_id res chain seq x y z
N ARG A 1 -36.46 32.04 38.12
CA ARG A 1 -36.79 30.73 37.52
C ARG A 1 -36.15 30.69 36.16
N ASP A 2 -34.85 30.34 36.11
CA ASP A 2 -34.12 30.17 34.87
C ASP A 2 -34.05 28.69 34.52
N GLN A 3 -34.63 28.34 33.39
CA GLN A 3 -34.45 27.02 32.78
C GLN A 3 -33.07 26.91 32.13
N PRO A 4 -32.34 25.81 32.34
CA PRO A 4 -31.06 25.60 31.61
C PRO A 4 -31.35 25.38 30.15
N ARG A 5 -30.85 26.26 29.31
CA ARG A 5 -30.89 26.17 27.83
C ARG A 5 -30.07 24.97 27.38
N SER A 6 -30.66 24.14 26.55
CA SER A 6 -30.05 23.03 25.82
C SER A 6 -28.94 23.52 24.87
N ARG A 7 -27.72 23.65 25.41
CA ARG A 7 -26.53 24.07 24.61
C ARG A 7 -25.74 22.89 23.99
N GLY A 8 -26.18 21.66 24.19
CA GLY A 8 -25.34 20.50 23.82
C GLY A 8 -25.56 19.91 22.44
N LEU A 9 -26.77 19.94 21.87
CA LEU A 9 -27.05 19.28 20.60
C LEU A 9 -26.68 20.12 19.37
N GLY A 10 -26.82 21.46 19.45
CA GLY A 10 -26.51 22.36 18.34
C GLY A 10 -25.03 22.41 17.99
N ASP A 11 -24.16 22.30 18.99
CA ASP A 11 -22.71 22.37 18.77
C ASP A 11 -22.14 21.07 18.21
N VAL A 12 -22.73 19.92 18.53
CA VAL A 12 -22.37 18.62 17.95
C VAL A 12 -22.80 18.56 16.47
N TYR A 13 -24.03 19.04 16.17
CA TYR A 13 -24.54 19.11 14.80
C TYR A 13 -23.75 20.12 13.92
N LYS A 14 -23.34 21.23 14.52
CA LYS A 14 -22.54 22.24 13.81
C LYS A 14 -21.14 21.72 13.51
N ARG A 15 -20.52 20.99 14.42
CA ARG A 15 -19.23 20.32 14.17
C ARG A 15 -19.33 19.24 13.11
N GLN A 16 -20.42 18.46 13.05
CA GLN A 16 -20.65 17.49 11.98
C GLN A 16 -20.90 18.14 10.61
N LEU A 17 -21.58 19.30 10.58
CA LEU A 17 -21.77 20.07 9.35
C LEU A 17 -20.46 20.72 8.87
N ASP A 18 -19.66 21.26 9.77
CA ASP A 18 -18.34 21.83 9.45
C ASP A 18 -17.39 20.74 8.94
N TYR A 19 -17.51 19.49 9.43
CA TYR A 19 -16.77 18.35 8.91
C TYR A 19 -17.20 17.96 7.48
N ASN A 20 -18.49 18.02 7.17
CA ASN A 20 -19.01 17.73 5.83
C ASN A 20 -18.70 18.85 4.82
N VAL A 21 -18.63 20.10 5.26
CA VAL A 21 -18.28 21.26 4.40
C VAL A 21 -16.80 21.23 4.01
N VAL A 22 -15.91 20.84 4.92
CA VAL A 22 -14.47 20.70 4.65
C VAL A 22 -14.19 19.59 3.62
N ILE A 23 -15.07 18.60 3.51
CA ILE A 23 -14.93 17.50 2.54
C ILE A 23 -15.49 17.87 1.15
N GLN A 24 -16.42 18.84 1.05
CA GLN A 24 -17.06 19.23 -0.20
C GLN A 24 -16.31 20.30 -1.00
N ASP A 25 -15.40 21.05 -0.38
CA ASP A 25 -14.62 22.05 -1.08
C ASP A 25 -13.36 21.45 -1.69
N GLU A 26 -13.09 21.72 -2.97
CA GLU A 26 -11.97 21.17 -3.75
C GLU A 26 -10.58 21.64 -3.29
N SER A 27 -10.49 22.39 -2.20
CA SER A 27 -9.22 22.80 -1.62
C SER A 27 -8.55 21.62 -0.91
N TYR A 28 -7.31 21.34 -1.28
CA TYR A 28 -6.42 20.34 -0.70
C TYR A 28 -6.24 20.55 0.80
N THR A 29 -7.09 19.94 1.61
CA THR A 29 -6.85 19.85 3.05
C THR A 29 -5.88 18.69 3.29
N TYR A 30 -4.62 19.00 3.55
CA TYR A 30 -3.64 18.02 3.93
C TYR A 30 -4.03 17.41 5.29
N TYR A 31 -3.74 16.13 5.48
CA TYR A 31 -3.87 15.41 6.75
C TYR A 31 -3.38 16.23 7.98
N ASN A 32 -2.30 17.01 7.81
CA ASN A 32 -1.77 17.91 8.83
C ASN A 32 -2.71 19.07 9.21
N ASP A 33 -3.71 19.39 8.39
CA ASP A 33 -4.68 20.47 8.66
C ASP A 33 -5.89 19.95 9.48
N ILE A 34 -6.07 18.62 9.53
CA ILE A 34 -7.14 17.95 10.30
C ILE A 34 -6.70 17.70 11.75
N LEU A 35 -5.40 17.49 11.98
CA LEU A 35 -4.81 17.22 13.30
C LEU A 35 -4.96 18.33 14.35
N PRO A 36 -4.98 19.65 14.05
CA PRO A 36 -5.11 20.70 15.05
C PRO A 36 -6.44 20.75 15.76
N LEU A 37 -7.46 20.03 15.27
CA LEU A 37 -8.80 20.05 15.88
C LEU A 37 -8.96 19.10 17.08
N GLN A 38 -7.93 18.27 17.34
CA GLN A 38 -7.91 17.38 18.53
C GLN A 38 -6.74 17.72 19.45
N LYS A 39 -6.91 18.80 20.25
CA LYS A 39 -5.87 19.24 21.18
C LYS A 39 -5.69 18.39 22.44
N ASP A 40 -6.45 17.32 22.64
CA ASP A 40 -6.50 16.62 23.93
C ASP A 40 -6.23 15.11 23.89
N ALA A 41 -5.74 14.54 22.79
CA ALA A 41 -5.21 13.18 22.81
C ALA A 41 -3.71 13.22 22.47
N PRO A 42 -2.80 12.84 23.39
CA PRO A 42 -1.42 12.58 23.04
C PRO A 42 -1.42 11.29 22.22
N LEU A 43 -1.57 11.39 20.90
CA LEU A 43 -1.07 10.34 20.02
C LEU A 43 0.43 10.31 20.28
N GLN A 44 0.87 9.35 21.07
CA GLN A 44 2.28 9.01 21.18
C GLN A 44 2.74 8.78 19.75
N LYS A 45 3.59 9.69 19.27
CA LYS A 45 4.39 9.46 18.07
C LYS A 45 5.39 8.37 18.44
N ASP A 46 4.94 7.15 18.45
CA ASP A 46 5.86 6.05 18.47
C ASP A 46 6.41 5.93 17.06
N ASP A 47 7.73 6.06 16.96
CA ASP A 47 8.53 5.73 15.75
C ASP A 47 8.32 4.27 15.31
N ASP A 48 7.51 3.53 16.03
CA ASP A 48 7.23 2.10 15.89
C ASP A 48 6.33 1.79 14.66
N TRP A 49 5.41 2.69 14.28
CA TRP A 49 4.52 2.46 13.13
C TRP A 49 5.24 2.31 11.79
N ASN A 50 6.38 2.98 11.60
CA ASN A 50 7.17 2.80 10.38
C ASN A 50 7.83 1.41 10.35
N SER A 51 8.25 0.90 11.50
CA SER A 51 8.82 -0.44 11.62
C SER A 51 7.76 -1.52 11.41
N GLU A 52 6.52 -1.30 11.84
CA GLU A 52 5.39 -2.20 11.63
C GLU A 52 4.99 -2.22 10.14
N VAL A 53 4.90 -1.07 9.48
CA VAL A 53 4.58 -0.98 8.05
C VAL A 53 5.66 -1.66 7.20
N ASP A 54 6.94 -1.51 7.53
CA ASP A 54 8.04 -2.21 6.84
C ASP A 54 7.95 -3.73 7.07
N SER A 55 7.53 -4.15 8.25
CA SER A 55 7.29 -5.56 8.57
C SER A 55 6.10 -6.11 7.78
N ILE A 56 5.01 -5.36 7.69
CA ILE A 56 3.82 -5.71 6.91
C ILE A 56 4.13 -5.74 5.42
N GLU A 57 4.95 -4.80 4.90
CA GLU A 57 5.40 -4.84 3.51
C GLU A 57 6.12 -6.17 3.19
N LYS A 58 7.01 -6.61 4.07
CA LYS A 58 7.68 -7.91 3.91
C LYS A 58 6.69 -9.07 3.89
N ILE A 59 5.69 -9.04 4.77
CA ILE A 59 4.64 -10.05 4.83
C ILE A 59 3.81 -10.02 3.54
N ILE A 60 3.41 -8.84 3.05
CA ILE A 60 2.65 -8.69 1.80
C ILE A 60 3.42 -9.26 0.61
N THR A 61 4.75 -9.06 0.57
CA THR A 61 5.56 -9.40 -0.60
C THR A 61 6.09 -10.82 -0.60
N HIS A 62 6.33 -11.43 0.55
CA HIS A 62 7.08 -12.69 0.67
C HIS A 62 6.32 -13.83 1.33
N CYS A 63 5.29 -13.54 2.15
CA CYS A 63 4.58 -14.54 2.91
C CYS A 63 3.33 -15.08 2.18
N SER A 64 2.76 -16.16 2.69
CA SER A 64 1.50 -16.71 2.20
C SER A 64 0.30 -15.81 2.51
N GLU A 65 -0.85 -16.09 1.92
CA GLU A 65 -2.09 -15.37 2.21
C GLU A 65 -2.55 -15.59 3.66
N GLU A 66 -2.35 -16.80 4.18
CA GLU A 66 -2.70 -17.15 5.55
C GLU A 66 -1.84 -16.41 6.57
N GLU A 67 -0.53 -16.30 6.30
CA GLU A 67 0.40 -15.55 7.16
C GLU A 67 0.06 -14.05 7.18
N LEU A 68 -0.30 -13.46 6.03
CA LEU A 68 -0.75 -12.09 5.98
C LEU A 68 -2.03 -11.90 6.80
N LYS A 69 -3.02 -12.78 6.60
CA LYS A 69 -4.28 -12.70 7.36
C LYS A 69 -4.04 -12.80 8.85
N THR A 70 -3.19 -13.73 9.29
CA THR A 70 -2.83 -13.89 10.70
C THR A 70 -2.16 -12.63 11.25
N ALA A 71 -1.22 -12.03 10.52
CA ALA A 71 -0.55 -10.81 10.93
C ALA A 71 -1.52 -9.62 11.07
N VAL A 72 -2.47 -9.48 10.13
CA VAL A 72 -3.49 -8.42 10.21
C VAL A 72 -4.45 -8.65 11.38
N LEU A 73 -4.86 -9.90 11.64
CA LEU A 73 -5.72 -10.21 12.79
C LEU A 73 -5.01 -9.92 14.12
N ASN A 74 -3.75 -10.30 14.28
CA ASN A 74 -2.97 -9.99 15.46
C ASN A 74 -2.83 -8.47 15.66
N MET A 75 -2.63 -7.71 14.60
CA MET A 75 -2.60 -6.24 14.67
C MET A 75 -3.95 -5.68 15.13
N LEU A 76 -5.07 -6.18 14.61
CA LEU A 76 -6.42 -5.75 15.04
C LEU A 76 -6.69 -6.09 16.50
N GLU A 77 -6.24 -7.26 17.00
CA GLU A 77 -6.35 -7.61 18.43
C GLU A 77 -5.64 -6.58 19.31
N HIS A 78 -4.41 -6.19 18.97
CA HIS A 78 -3.68 -5.15 19.72
C HIS A 78 -4.40 -3.79 19.67
N LEU A 79 -5.01 -3.44 18.53
CA LEU A 79 -5.79 -2.20 18.42
C LEU A 79 -7.06 -2.24 19.30
N HIS A 80 -7.72 -3.39 19.40
CA HIS A 80 -8.89 -3.56 20.28
C HIS A 80 -8.53 -3.46 21.76
N GLU A 81 -7.34 -3.92 22.17
CA GLU A 81 -6.84 -3.78 23.54
C GLU A 81 -6.67 -2.31 23.97
N ALA A 82 -6.45 -1.41 23.04
CA ALA A 82 -6.31 0.02 23.30
C ALA A 82 -7.62 0.74 23.63
N HIS A 83 -8.78 0.06 23.50
CA HIS A 83 -10.11 0.58 23.85
C HIS A 83 -10.48 1.93 23.24
N TYR A 84 -10.11 2.15 21.98
CA TYR A 84 -10.45 3.35 21.22
C TYR A 84 -11.97 3.54 21.12
N ASN A 85 -12.43 4.79 21.21
CA ASN A 85 -13.78 5.10 20.73
C ASN A 85 -13.82 5.05 19.19
N LEU A 86 -15.03 5.07 18.61
CA LEU A 86 -15.20 4.88 17.17
C LEU A 86 -14.40 5.91 16.35
N ASN A 87 -14.40 7.18 16.74
CA ASN A 87 -13.69 8.23 16.00
C ASN A 87 -12.17 8.05 16.08
N GLU A 88 -11.64 7.71 17.24
CA GLU A 88 -10.23 7.41 17.43
C GLU A 88 -9.83 6.20 16.61
N TYR A 89 -10.66 5.15 16.59
CA TYR A 89 -10.42 3.96 15.81
C TYR A 89 -10.42 4.25 14.30
N GLN A 90 -11.37 5.05 13.81
CA GLN A 90 -11.36 5.53 12.42
C GLN A 90 -10.05 6.25 12.05
N ILE A 91 -9.51 7.08 12.97
CA ILE A 91 -8.25 7.81 12.74
C ILE A 91 -7.08 6.82 12.64
N VAL A 92 -6.99 5.85 13.56
CA VAL A 92 -5.94 4.82 13.52
C VAL A 92 -6.00 4.02 12.22
N ILE A 93 -7.18 3.57 11.81
CA ILE A 93 -7.38 2.85 10.55
C ILE A 93 -6.99 3.72 9.33
N LEU A 94 -7.26 5.04 9.37
CA LEU A 94 -6.82 5.98 8.35
C LEU A 94 -5.30 6.07 8.27
N GLU A 95 -4.60 6.17 9.40
CA GLU A 95 -3.14 6.25 9.47
C GLU A 95 -2.48 5.00 8.88
N ILE A 96 -2.94 3.82 9.28
CA ILE A 96 -2.49 2.55 8.73
C ILE A 96 -2.73 2.51 7.21
N SER A 97 -3.92 2.92 6.78
CA SER A 97 -4.31 2.89 5.38
C SER A 97 -3.48 3.84 4.53
N PHE A 98 -3.15 5.04 5.02
CA PHE A 98 -2.27 5.97 4.33
C PHE A 98 -0.82 5.47 4.28
N SER A 99 -0.36 4.82 5.33
CA SER A 99 0.97 4.21 5.35
C SER A 99 1.07 3.09 4.30
N LEU A 100 0.06 2.25 4.20
CA LEU A 100 -0.04 1.24 3.15
C LEU A 100 -0.17 1.85 1.75
N ALA A 101 -0.90 2.96 1.60
CA ALA A 101 -1.05 3.64 0.31
C ALA A 101 0.30 4.15 -0.25
N ARG A 102 1.32 4.37 0.59
CA ARG A 102 2.68 4.68 0.11
C ARG A 102 3.27 3.54 -0.72
N LEU A 103 2.87 2.29 -0.47
CA LEU A 103 3.29 1.13 -1.25
C LEU A 103 2.81 1.21 -2.70
N TYR A 104 1.62 1.78 -2.98
CA TYR A 104 1.18 2.06 -4.36
C TYR A 104 2.21 2.85 -5.15
N LYS A 105 2.75 3.89 -4.52
CA LYS A 105 3.77 4.74 -5.13
C LYS A 105 5.09 4.01 -5.28
N LYS A 106 5.51 3.27 -4.25
CA LYS A 106 6.75 2.49 -4.25
C LYS A 106 6.76 1.42 -5.35
N TYR A 107 5.65 0.71 -5.51
CA TYR A 107 5.48 -0.35 -6.52
C TYR A 107 4.94 0.16 -7.87
N GLN A 108 4.78 1.49 -8.02
CA GLN A 108 4.27 2.11 -9.26
C GLN A 108 2.93 1.51 -9.72
N ILE A 109 2.02 1.26 -8.80
CA ILE A 109 0.70 0.71 -9.09
C ILE A 109 -0.19 1.87 -9.56
N THR A 110 -0.60 1.85 -10.84
CA THR A 110 -1.36 2.96 -11.45
C THR A 110 -2.81 2.62 -11.76
N SER A 111 -3.21 1.36 -11.57
CA SER A 111 -4.42 0.83 -12.20
C SER A 111 -5.70 0.92 -11.39
N ASP A 112 -5.67 1.30 -10.12
CA ASP A 112 -6.88 1.24 -9.29
C ASP A 112 -7.48 2.61 -8.99
N LYS A 113 -8.52 2.94 -9.77
CA LYS A 113 -9.30 4.18 -9.60
C LYS A 113 -10.12 4.21 -8.31
N GLU A 114 -10.40 3.07 -7.68
CA GLU A 114 -11.20 3.00 -6.45
C GLU A 114 -10.41 3.37 -5.20
N PHE A 115 -9.14 2.98 -5.13
CA PHE A 115 -8.30 3.21 -3.94
C PHE A 115 -7.15 4.19 -4.17
N ALA A 116 -6.92 4.63 -5.41
CA ALA A 116 -5.83 5.53 -5.77
C ALA A 116 -5.99 6.98 -5.27
N GLY A 117 -7.12 7.32 -4.66
CA GLY A 117 -7.36 8.65 -4.11
C GLY A 117 -7.45 8.61 -2.59
N SER A 118 -6.46 9.14 -1.89
CA SER A 118 -6.48 9.32 -0.43
C SER A 118 -7.80 9.89 0.08
N LYS A 119 -8.42 10.79 -0.69
CA LYS A 119 -9.72 11.42 -0.37
C LYS A 119 -10.87 10.40 -0.36
N LYS A 120 -10.96 9.53 -1.38
CA LYS A 120 -12.04 8.50 -1.45
C LYS A 120 -11.91 7.48 -0.34
N MET A 121 -10.70 7.07 -0.03
CA MET A 121 -10.39 6.15 1.04
C MET A 121 -10.79 6.76 2.40
N ALA A 122 -10.40 7.99 2.68
CA ALA A 122 -10.77 8.69 3.90
C ALA A 122 -12.30 8.81 4.04
N VAL A 123 -13.02 9.25 3.00
CA VAL A 123 -14.49 9.34 3.01
C VAL A 123 -15.11 7.98 3.30
N LYS A 124 -14.59 6.90 2.71
CA LYS A 124 -15.09 5.55 2.95
C LYS A 124 -14.89 5.13 4.41
N ILE A 125 -13.69 5.27 4.97
CA ILE A 125 -13.40 4.88 6.36
C ILE A 125 -14.26 5.69 7.34
N LEU A 126 -14.36 7.01 7.15
CA LEU A 126 -15.17 7.88 8.00
C LEU A 126 -16.68 7.63 7.87
N SER A 127 -17.14 6.92 6.85
CA SER A 127 -18.54 6.51 6.68
C SER A 127 -18.89 5.19 7.39
N LEU A 128 -17.90 4.45 7.90
CA LEU A 128 -18.12 3.20 8.62
C LEU A 128 -18.46 3.51 10.07
N ASN A 129 -19.50 2.87 10.58
CA ASN A 129 -20.10 3.24 11.88
C ASN A 129 -19.86 2.21 12.98
N THR A 130 -19.17 1.12 12.68
CA THR A 130 -18.83 0.07 13.64
C THR A 130 -17.37 -0.36 13.54
N GLY A 131 -16.81 -0.86 14.66
CA GLY A 131 -15.47 -1.44 14.68
C GLY A 131 -15.33 -2.61 13.72
N GLU A 132 -16.35 -3.48 13.65
CA GLU A 132 -16.36 -4.63 12.75
C GLU A 132 -16.30 -4.23 11.26
N GLU A 133 -17.00 -3.16 10.86
CA GLU A 133 -16.90 -2.63 9.51
C GLU A 133 -15.50 -2.10 9.18
N LEU A 134 -14.86 -1.45 10.15
CA LEU A 134 -13.49 -0.95 10.03
C LEU A 134 -12.48 -2.10 9.91
N ASP A 135 -12.60 -3.13 10.74
CA ASP A 135 -11.77 -4.33 10.71
C ASP A 135 -11.86 -5.02 9.34
N ASN A 136 -13.09 -5.30 8.91
CA ASN A 136 -13.36 -5.94 7.62
C ASN A 136 -12.84 -5.09 6.45
N TRP A 137 -12.98 -3.77 6.53
CA TRP A 137 -12.44 -2.86 5.53
C TRP A 137 -10.91 -2.97 5.48
N LEU A 138 -10.23 -2.97 6.61
CA LEU A 138 -8.77 -3.04 6.68
C LEU A 138 -8.24 -4.38 6.17
N ILE A 139 -8.85 -5.50 6.59
CA ILE A 139 -8.50 -6.84 6.10
C ILE A 139 -8.59 -6.89 4.56
N ASN A 140 -9.70 -6.42 3.99
CA ASN A 140 -9.89 -6.40 2.55
C ASN A 140 -8.87 -5.48 1.85
N TYR A 141 -8.49 -4.38 2.48
CA TYR A 141 -7.49 -3.46 1.93
C TYR A 141 -6.09 -4.10 1.88
N PHE A 142 -5.69 -4.84 2.91
CA PHE A 142 -4.44 -5.60 2.89
C PHE A 142 -4.43 -6.67 1.80
N GLN A 143 -5.52 -7.41 1.64
CA GLN A 143 -5.64 -8.44 0.60
C GLN A 143 -5.57 -7.83 -0.81
N LEU A 144 -6.24 -6.70 -1.02
CA LEU A 144 -6.17 -5.97 -2.27
C LEU A 144 -4.74 -5.51 -2.56
N MET A 145 -4.08 -4.89 -1.58
CA MET A 145 -2.68 -4.44 -1.71
C MET A 145 -1.75 -5.58 -2.12
N ARG A 146 -1.90 -6.74 -1.46
CA ARG A 146 -1.14 -7.94 -1.83
C ARG A 146 -1.36 -8.33 -3.29
N THR A 147 -2.61 -8.46 -3.70
CA THR A 147 -2.97 -8.85 -5.07
C THR A 147 -2.37 -7.91 -6.11
N LEU A 148 -2.45 -6.61 -5.86
CA LEU A 148 -1.92 -5.59 -6.77
C LEU A 148 -0.40 -5.61 -6.85
N ILE A 149 0.28 -5.76 -5.70
CA ILE A 149 1.75 -5.84 -5.65
C ILE A 149 2.24 -7.10 -6.36
N GLN A 150 1.63 -8.26 -6.09
CA GLN A 150 1.99 -9.51 -6.74
C GLN A 150 1.78 -9.45 -8.25
N LYS A 151 0.64 -8.93 -8.71
CA LYS A 151 0.37 -8.71 -10.13
C LYS A 151 1.45 -7.84 -10.76
N LYS A 152 1.77 -6.71 -10.12
CA LYS A 152 2.80 -5.80 -10.62
C LYS A 152 4.19 -6.45 -10.68
N GLN A 153 4.53 -7.29 -9.72
CA GLN A 153 5.78 -8.04 -9.74
C GLN A 153 5.84 -9.02 -10.91
N VAL A 154 4.75 -9.76 -11.17
CA VAL A 154 4.65 -10.67 -12.33
C VAL A 154 4.80 -9.88 -13.63
N ASP A 155 4.06 -8.79 -13.80
CA ASP A 155 4.18 -7.93 -14.99
C ASP A 155 5.61 -7.43 -15.20
N ASN A 156 6.29 -7.00 -14.15
CA ASN A 156 7.68 -6.54 -14.21
C ASN A 156 8.65 -7.67 -14.58
N ASN A 157 8.43 -8.90 -14.11
CA ASN A 157 9.26 -10.05 -14.46
C ASN A 157 9.14 -10.40 -15.94
N VAL A 158 7.92 -10.41 -16.47
CA VAL A 158 7.67 -10.62 -17.90
C VAL A 158 8.37 -9.55 -18.74
N ILE A 159 8.20 -8.27 -18.38
CA ILE A 159 8.83 -7.14 -19.07
C ILE A 159 10.37 -7.27 -19.03
N LEU A 160 10.94 -7.67 -17.90
CA LEU A 160 12.39 -7.87 -17.75
C LEU A 160 12.89 -8.95 -18.71
N ALA A 161 12.21 -10.08 -18.78
CA ALA A 161 12.57 -11.18 -19.68
C ALA A 161 12.44 -10.79 -21.16
N GLU A 162 11.38 -10.06 -21.53
CA GLU A 162 11.17 -9.57 -22.87
C GLU A 162 12.23 -8.53 -23.29
N ASN A 163 12.60 -7.61 -22.42
CA ASN A 163 13.66 -6.64 -22.70
C ASN A 163 15.00 -7.36 -22.87
N ALA A 164 15.30 -8.35 -22.03
CA ALA A 164 16.50 -9.16 -22.19
C ALA A 164 16.53 -9.90 -23.54
N LYS A 165 15.40 -10.47 -23.98
CA LYS A 165 15.29 -11.10 -25.29
C LYS A 165 15.57 -10.10 -26.42
N LYS A 166 15.00 -8.90 -26.36
CA LYS A 166 15.23 -7.83 -27.35
C LYS A 166 16.71 -7.46 -27.44
N LEU A 167 17.36 -7.25 -26.28
CA LEU A 167 18.80 -6.96 -26.25
C LEU A 167 19.63 -8.10 -26.86
N VAL A 168 19.25 -9.35 -26.63
CA VAL A 168 19.91 -10.48 -27.30
C VAL A 168 19.69 -10.42 -28.80
N GLU A 169 18.48 -10.18 -29.31
CA GLU A 169 18.21 -10.09 -30.75
C GLU A 169 18.99 -8.94 -31.44
N GLU A 170 19.23 -7.85 -30.74
CA GLU A 170 19.97 -6.69 -31.24
C GLU A 170 21.48 -6.93 -31.22
N HIS A 171 22.01 -7.62 -30.22
CA HIS A 171 23.45 -7.70 -29.91
C HIS A 171 24.04 -9.13 -29.93
N PHE A 172 23.29 -10.18 -30.33
CA PHE A 172 23.76 -11.58 -30.22
C PHE A 172 25.08 -11.86 -30.90
N ARG A 173 25.46 -11.04 -31.91
CA ARG A 173 26.74 -11.17 -32.67
C ARG A 173 27.93 -10.58 -31.92
N GLU A 174 27.70 -9.77 -30.90
CA GLU A 174 28.75 -9.14 -30.13
C GLU A 174 29.41 -10.18 -29.20
N PRO A 175 30.72 -10.32 -29.20
CA PRO A 175 31.41 -11.32 -28.39
C PRO A 175 31.28 -11.02 -26.90
N ASP A 176 31.11 -9.75 -26.51
CA ASP A 176 31.07 -9.26 -25.13
C ASP A 176 29.68 -9.35 -24.50
N LEU A 177 28.65 -9.80 -25.26
CA LEU A 177 27.32 -9.97 -24.71
C LEU A 177 27.33 -11.11 -23.70
N SER A 178 27.08 -10.75 -22.45
CA SER A 178 27.12 -11.64 -21.28
C SER A 178 25.95 -11.37 -20.33
N VAL A 179 25.74 -12.23 -19.32
CA VAL A 179 24.77 -11.99 -18.24
C VAL A 179 25.07 -10.66 -17.54
N GLU A 180 26.35 -10.37 -17.31
CA GLU A 180 26.80 -9.16 -16.61
C GLU A 180 26.46 -7.90 -17.40
N SER A 181 26.70 -7.90 -18.76
CA SER A 181 26.39 -6.75 -19.61
C SER A 181 24.89 -6.46 -19.64
N ILE A 182 24.06 -7.50 -19.79
CA ILE A 182 22.60 -7.38 -19.77
C ILE A 182 22.10 -6.89 -18.40
N CYS A 183 22.61 -7.43 -17.31
CA CYS A 183 22.23 -7.01 -15.96
C CYS A 183 22.59 -5.55 -15.69
N LYS A 184 23.73 -5.09 -16.18
CA LYS A 184 24.13 -3.70 -16.07
C LYS A 184 23.20 -2.77 -16.84
N GLU A 185 22.79 -3.16 -18.04
CA GLU A 185 21.88 -2.38 -18.88
C GLU A 185 20.46 -2.35 -18.31
N LEU A 186 19.99 -3.49 -17.80
CA LEU A 186 18.65 -3.60 -17.20
C LEU A 186 18.61 -3.17 -15.72
N HIS A 187 19.73 -2.74 -15.15
CA HIS A 187 19.87 -2.28 -13.74
C HIS A 187 19.40 -3.29 -12.71
N VAL A 188 19.69 -4.57 -12.92
CA VAL A 188 19.32 -5.67 -12.01
C VAL A 188 20.54 -6.49 -11.58
N SER A 189 20.40 -7.22 -10.46
CA SER A 189 21.46 -8.16 -10.05
C SER A 189 21.44 -9.42 -10.92
N SER A 190 22.61 -10.02 -11.17
CA SER A 190 22.74 -11.23 -11.97
C SER A 190 21.98 -12.41 -11.39
N SER A 191 21.90 -12.52 -10.06
CA SER A 191 21.17 -13.56 -9.37
C SER A 191 19.65 -13.45 -9.59
N TYR A 192 19.10 -12.23 -9.44
CA TYR A 192 17.70 -11.95 -9.70
C TYR A 192 17.35 -12.18 -11.17
N PHE A 193 18.14 -11.61 -12.09
CA PHE A 193 17.95 -11.76 -13.52
C PHE A 193 17.92 -13.23 -13.94
N SER A 194 18.92 -14.02 -13.55
CA SER A 194 19.04 -15.43 -13.94
C SER A 194 17.82 -16.25 -13.47
N LYS A 195 17.31 -15.99 -12.26
CA LYS A 195 16.12 -16.63 -11.73
C LYS A 195 14.89 -16.28 -12.58
N ILE A 196 14.65 -14.98 -12.80
CA ILE A 196 13.45 -14.51 -13.51
C ILE A 196 13.52 -14.92 -14.98
N PHE A 197 14.65 -14.73 -15.67
CA PHE A 197 14.79 -15.12 -17.07
C PHE A 197 14.51 -16.62 -17.28
N LYS A 198 15.03 -17.47 -16.41
CA LYS A 198 14.76 -18.91 -16.47
C LYS A 198 13.29 -19.24 -16.20
N GLN A 199 12.66 -18.54 -15.25
CA GLN A 199 11.25 -18.75 -14.91
C GLN A 199 10.33 -18.35 -16.09
N GLU A 200 10.58 -17.20 -16.73
CA GLU A 200 9.73 -16.66 -17.80
C GLU A 200 10.01 -17.28 -19.17
N THR A 201 11.19 -17.85 -19.40
CA THR A 201 11.59 -18.38 -20.70
C THR A 201 11.82 -19.90 -20.71
N GLU A 202 11.70 -20.54 -19.56
CA GLU A 202 11.98 -21.97 -19.34
C GLU A 202 13.41 -22.40 -19.68
N THR A 203 14.30 -21.47 -20.02
CA THR A 203 15.69 -21.72 -20.39
C THR A 203 16.63 -20.73 -19.69
N THR A 204 17.91 -21.11 -19.56
CA THR A 204 18.89 -20.16 -19.03
C THR A 204 19.25 -19.11 -20.10
N PHE A 205 19.64 -17.91 -19.66
CA PHE A 205 20.10 -16.86 -20.59
C PHE A 205 21.23 -17.33 -21.49
N LEU A 206 22.20 -18.08 -20.96
CA LEU A 206 23.32 -18.58 -21.75
C LEU A 206 22.85 -19.53 -22.84
N ASN A 207 21.96 -20.47 -22.53
CA ASN A 207 21.41 -21.40 -23.52
C ASN A 207 20.59 -20.64 -24.58
N TYR A 208 19.81 -19.65 -24.17
CA TYR A 208 19.08 -18.77 -25.09
C TYR A 208 20.02 -18.05 -26.05
N LEU A 209 21.09 -17.42 -25.53
CA LEU A 209 22.08 -16.72 -26.31
C LEU A 209 22.80 -17.69 -27.30
N ILE A 210 23.20 -18.89 -26.86
CA ILE A 210 23.82 -19.91 -27.72
C ILE A 210 22.88 -20.28 -28.87
N SER A 211 21.60 -20.51 -28.57
CA SER A 211 20.60 -20.87 -29.61
C SER A 211 20.37 -19.78 -30.64
N ARG A 212 20.67 -18.52 -30.32
CA ARG A 212 20.57 -17.38 -31.24
C ARG A 212 21.82 -17.15 -32.06
N ARG A 213 22.97 -17.65 -31.58
CA ARG A 213 24.26 -17.58 -32.30
C ARG A 213 24.49 -18.71 -33.30
N MET A 214 23.74 -19.82 -33.13
CA MET A 214 23.76 -20.97 -34.07
C MET A 214 22.82 -20.75 -35.25
#